data_ddff75d0d653661519d6c826556612b8
#
_entry.id   ddff75d0d653661519d6c826556612b8
#
_cell.length_a   1.000
_cell.length_b   1.000
_cell.length_c   1.000
_cell.angle_alpha   90.00
_cell.angle_beta   90.00
_cell.angle_gamma   90.00
#
_symmetry.space_group_name_H-M   'P 1'
#
loop_
_entity.id
_entity.type
_entity.pdbx_description
1 polymer ?
#
loop_
_entity_poly.entity_id
_entity_poly.type
_entity_poly.pdbx_seq_one_letter_code
_entity_poly.pdbx_strand_id
1 'polypeptide(L)'
;MDLREIVQYNKRCVVLTGSGVSAESGIPTFRGKRGLWKQHRPEELATPLAFQKNPQLVWEWYNWRRDIIGKAEPNPAHYVIAEMEKFFDEFMLITQNIDGIHRKAGSGKILELHGNIWKNKCFDCGKKYDEIISGVPQKCDCGGYIRPDVVWFGESLDREILGNAFLKSREADIVFVLGTSGIVQPAASLPFAAKERGAYIVEINLERTPISIVAHEFIPGKAGEVMGGMR
;
A
#
# COMPACT_ATOMS: atom_id res chain seq x y z
N MET A 1 -14.58 2.39 19.05
CA MET A 1 -13.31 1.80 19.55
C MET A 1 -12.40 2.96 19.90
N ASP A 2 -11.92 3.05 21.13
CA ASP A 2 -11.00 4.10 21.60
C ASP A 2 -9.55 3.60 21.43
N LEU A 3 -8.70 4.37 20.75
CA LEU A 3 -7.29 4.02 20.58
C LEU A 3 -6.55 3.88 21.92
N ARG A 4 -6.95 4.63 22.95
CA ARG A 4 -6.33 4.56 24.29
C ARG A 4 -6.56 3.21 24.95
N GLU A 5 -7.76 2.64 24.82
CA GLU A 5 -8.07 1.31 25.32
C GLU A 5 -7.29 0.25 24.54
N ILE A 6 -7.20 0.39 23.23
CA ILE A 6 -6.45 -0.55 22.38
C ILE A 6 -4.98 -0.59 22.80
N VAL A 7 -4.34 0.57 22.97
CA VAL A 7 -2.92 0.69 23.35
C VAL A 7 -2.65 0.08 24.73
N GLN A 8 -3.60 0.18 25.68
CA GLN A 8 -3.45 -0.38 27.00
C GLN A 8 -3.23 -1.90 27.01
N TYR A 9 -3.86 -2.62 26.09
CA TYR A 9 -3.82 -4.09 26.04
C TYR A 9 -2.92 -4.66 24.92
N ASN A 10 -2.51 -3.82 23.96
CA ASN A 10 -1.72 -4.24 22.82
C ASN A 10 -0.45 -3.39 22.71
N LYS A 11 0.70 -4.05 22.66
CA LYS A 11 1.99 -3.38 22.59
C LYS A 11 2.57 -3.29 21.19
N ARG A 12 2.26 -4.29 20.37
CA ARG A 12 2.76 -4.45 19.00
C ARG A 12 1.62 -4.35 18.01
N CYS A 13 1.65 -3.30 17.22
CA CYS A 13 0.60 -3.00 16.24
C CYS A 13 1.12 -3.05 14.82
N VAL A 14 0.37 -3.70 13.95
CA VAL A 14 0.57 -3.65 12.50
C VAL A 14 -0.67 -3.03 11.86
N VAL A 15 -0.44 -2.15 10.91
CA VAL A 15 -1.51 -1.59 10.05
C VAL A 15 -1.23 -2.02 8.61
N LEU A 16 -2.12 -2.80 8.01
CA LEU A 16 -2.07 -3.17 6.59
C LEU A 16 -3.04 -2.30 5.79
N THR A 17 -2.53 -1.56 4.80
CA THR A 17 -3.38 -0.68 3.98
C THR A 17 -3.40 -1.06 2.50
N GLY A 18 -4.53 -0.80 1.85
CA GLY A 18 -4.70 -0.86 0.40
C GLY A 18 -5.26 0.44 -0.17
N SER A 19 -5.55 0.48 -1.46
CA SER A 19 -5.93 1.71 -2.19
C SER A 19 -7.22 2.37 -1.67
N GLY A 20 -8.06 1.66 -0.94
CA GLY A 20 -9.26 2.20 -0.31
C GLY A 20 -8.96 3.29 0.71
N VAL A 21 -7.80 3.25 1.38
CA VAL A 21 -7.39 4.30 2.33
C VAL A 21 -7.18 5.63 1.65
N SER A 22 -6.64 5.64 0.42
CA SER A 22 -6.36 6.87 -0.34
C SER A 22 -7.55 7.35 -1.19
N ALA A 23 -8.67 6.61 -1.20
CA ALA A 23 -9.85 6.98 -1.98
C ALA A 23 -10.45 8.33 -1.55
N GLU A 24 -10.48 8.61 -0.26
CA GLU A 24 -10.98 9.89 0.30
C GLU A 24 -10.00 11.05 0.07
N SER A 25 -8.78 10.76 -0.32
CA SER A 25 -7.78 11.74 -0.80
C SER A 25 -7.93 12.06 -2.29
N GLY A 26 -8.95 11.50 -2.97
CA GLY A 26 -9.18 11.70 -4.40
C GLY A 26 -8.37 10.79 -5.32
N ILE A 27 -7.65 9.80 -4.77
CA ILE A 27 -6.87 8.85 -5.58
C ILE A 27 -7.76 7.67 -5.97
N PRO A 28 -7.98 7.42 -7.28
CA PRO A 28 -8.81 6.30 -7.73
C PRO A 28 -8.27 4.95 -7.24
N THR A 29 -9.16 4.11 -6.72
CA THR A 29 -8.81 2.73 -6.35
C THR A 29 -8.53 1.88 -7.60
N PHE A 30 -7.78 0.80 -7.45
CA PHE A 30 -7.54 -0.13 -8.56
C PHE A 30 -8.76 -1.03 -8.85
N ARG A 31 -9.49 -1.44 -7.80
CA ARG A 31 -10.64 -2.35 -7.86
C ARG A 31 -11.90 -1.66 -7.33
N GLY A 32 -13.06 -2.31 -7.47
CA GLY A 32 -14.35 -1.77 -7.05
C GLY A 32 -15.16 -1.14 -8.19
N LYS A 33 -16.28 -0.49 -7.85
CA LYS A 33 -17.27 0.00 -8.85
C LYS A 33 -16.69 1.01 -9.85
N ARG A 34 -15.74 1.85 -9.44
CA ARG A 34 -15.04 2.86 -10.26
C ARG A 34 -13.53 2.61 -10.33
N GLY A 35 -13.09 1.37 -10.10
CA GLY A 35 -11.67 1.03 -10.07
C GLY A 35 -11.01 1.16 -11.43
N LEU A 36 -9.72 1.52 -11.43
CA LEU A 36 -8.91 1.76 -12.63
C LEU A 36 -8.90 0.54 -13.58
N TRP A 37 -8.88 -0.67 -13.03
CA TRP A 37 -8.88 -1.91 -13.82
C TRP A 37 -10.21 -2.22 -14.53
N LYS A 38 -11.25 -1.39 -14.37
CA LYS A 38 -12.45 -1.44 -15.22
C LYS A 38 -12.31 -0.64 -16.51
N GLN A 39 -11.44 0.38 -16.49
CA GLN A 39 -11.23 1.29 -17.62
C GLN A 39 -9.91 1.00 -18.36
N HIS A 40 -8.98 0.34 -17.69
CA HIS A 40 -7.64 0.03 -18.20
C HIS A 40 -7.32 -1.43 -17.97
N ARG A 41 -6.57 -2.03 -18.88
CA ARG A 41 -6.14 -3.42 -18.77
C ARG A 41 -4.79 -3.49 -18.05
N PRO A 42 -4.72 -4.14 -16.86
CA PRO A 42 -3.46 -4.26 -16.13
C PRO A 42 -2.34 -4.89 -16.96
N GLU A 43 -2.71 -5.82 -17.85
CA GLU A 43 -1.79 -6.52 -18.74
C GLU A 43 -1.08 -5.59 -19.73
N GLU A 44 -1.67 -4.44 -20.03
CA GLU A 44 -1.12 -3.45 -20.98
C GLU A 44 -0.32 -2.34 -20.29
N LEU A 45 -0.46 -2.17 -18.94
CA LEU A 45 0.06 -1.01 -18.23
C LEU A 45 0.92 -1.36 -17.01
N ALA A 46 0.76 -2.55 -16.45
CA ALA A 46 1.36 -2.92 -15.18
C ALA A 46 1.97 -4.34 -15.19
N THR A 47 2.70 -4.66 -16.26
CA THR A 47 3.49 -5.89 -16.39
C THR A 47 4.84 -5.60 -17.05
N PRO A 48 5.89 -6.42 -16.80
CA PRO A 48 7.17 -6.30 -17.50
C PRO A 48 7.01 -6.39 -19.02
N LEU A 49 6.15 -7.29 -19.49
CA LEU A 49 5.89 -7.49 -20.92
C LEU A 49 5.26 -6.24 -21.58
N ALA A 50 4.33 -5.58 -20.88
CA ALA A 50 3.74 -4.33 -21.35
C ALA A 50 4.81 -3.24 -21.54
N PHE A 51 5.72 -3.11 -20.56
CA PHE A 51 6.79 -2.14 -20.63
C PHE A 51 7.79 -2.44 -21.76
N GLN A 52 8.19 -3.70 -21.94
CA GLN A 52 9.04 -4.10 -23.06
C GLN A 52 8.40 -3.80 -24.42
N LYS A 53 7.09 -4.04 -24.53
CA LYS A 53 6.34 -3.83 -25.77
C LYS A 53 6.13 -2.35 -26.10
N ASN A 54 5.80 -1.54 -25.10
CA ASN A 54 5.52 -0.11 -25.28
C ASN A 54 5.89 0.70 -24.02
N PRO A 55 7.20 1.02 -23.82
CA PRO A 55 7.64 1.80 -22.68
C PRO A 55 6.97 3.18 -22.58
N GLN A 56 6.70 3.79 -23.73
CA GLN A 56 6.07 5.12 -23.82
C GLN A 56 4.67 5.12 -23.22
N LEU A 57 3.81 4.16 -23.61
CA LEU A 57 2.46 4.02 -23.11
C LEU A 57 2.44 3.82 -21.58
N VAL A 58 3.34 2.96 -21.08
CA VAL A 58 3.45 2.72 -19.63
C VAL A 58 3.89 3.99 -18.90
N TRP A 59 4.85 4.74 -19.44
CA TRP A 59 5.27 6.01 -18.85
C TRP A 59 4.16 7.06 -18.84
N GLU A 60 3.41 7.21 -19.93
CA GLU A 60 2.24 8.12 -20.02
C GLU A 60 1.22 7.80 -18.92
N TRP A 61 0.92 6.50 -18.72
CA TRP A 61 0.05 6.04 -17.64
C TRP A 61 0.57 6.42 -16.26
N TYR A 62 1.86 6.17 -15.98
CA TYR A 62 2.44 6.51 -14.69
C TYR A 62 2.59 8.02 -14.46
N ASN A 63 2.86 8.80 -15.49
CA ASN A 63 2.86 10.26 -15.41
C ASN A 63 1.46 10.79 -15.08
N TRP A 64 0.43 10.32 -15.78
CA TRP A 64 -0.95 10.65 -15.47
C TRP A 64 -1.32 10.28 -14.02
N ARG A 65 -0.87 9.14 -13.52
CA ARG A 65 -1.04 8.75 -12.13
C ARG A 65 -0.33 9.71 -11.17
N ARG A 66 0.91 10.10 -11.47
CA ARG A 66 1.69 11.07 -10.67
C ARG A 66 0.98 12.42 -10.61
N ASP A 67 0.38 12.88 -11.70
CA ASP A 67 -0.36 14.15 -11.75
C ASP A 67 -1.58 14.14 -10.81
N ILE A 68 -2.29 13.02 -10.73
CA ILE A 68 -3.41 12.86 -9.80
C ILE A 68 -2.91 12.80 -8.34
N ILE A 69 -1.92 11.95 -8.08
CA ILE A 69 -1.37 11.72 -6.74
C ILE A 69 -0.68 12.97 -6.20
N GLY A 70 -0.01 13.74 -7.05
CA GLY A 70 0.68 14.97 -6.67
C GLY A 70 -0.25 16.08 -6.15
N LYS A 71 -1.53 16.04 -6.54
CA LYS A 71 -2.58 16.96 -6.06
C LYS A 71 -3.31 16.46 -4.82
N ALA A 72 -3.09 15.20 -4.45
CA ALA A 72 -3.79 14.59 -3.32
C ALA A 72 -3.16 14.98 -1.98
N GLU A 73 -4.02 15.20 -0.98
CA GLU A 73 -3.61 15.44 0.40
C GLU A 73 -3.98 14.25 1.29
N PRO A 74 -3.19 14.00 2.35
CA PRO A 74 -3.54 12.98 3.32
C PRO A 74 -4.94 13.24 3.92
N ASN A 75 -5.71 12.20 4.12
CA ASN A 75 -7.00 12.25 4.81
C ASN A 75 -6.86 11.82 6.29
N PRO A 76 -7.91 11.90 7.11
CA PRO A 76 -7.84 11.57 8.54
C PRO A 76 -7.23 10.20 8.86
N ALA A 77 -7.47 9.16 8.04
CA ALA A 77 -6.86 7.83 8.27
C ALA A 77 -5.33 7.90 8.22
N HIS A 78 -4.77 8.61 7.26
CA HIS A 78 -3.31 8.73 7.11
C HIS A 78 -2.68 9.41 8.34
N TYR A 79 -3.30 10.49 8.84
CA TYR A 79 -2.80 11.19 10.02
C TYR A 79 -2.92 10.35 11.29
N VAL A 80 -4.05 9.67 11.49
CA VAL A 80 -4.24 8.78 12.67
C VAL A 80 -3.23 7.64 12.63
N ILE A 81 -3.00 7.01 11.47
CA ILE A 81 -1.99 5.96 11.33
C ILE A 81 -0.58 6.48 11.66
N ALA A 82 -0.23 7.69 11.23
CA ALA A 82 1.05 8.30 11.57
C ALA A 82 1.16 8.60 13.08
N GLU A 83 0.07 9.04 13.74
CA GLU A 83 0.02 9.24 15.18
C GLU A 83 0.16 7.93 15.96
N MET A 84 -0.41 6.82 15.48
CA MET A 84 -0.31 5.50 16.10
C MET A 84 1.14 5.04 16.33
N GLU A 85 2.09 5.47 15.50
CA GLU A 85 3.52 5.16 15.69
C GLU A 85 4.07 5.62 17.06
N LYS A 86 3.43 6.59 17.69
CA LYS A 86 3.84 7.18 18.98
C LYS A 86 3.23 6.47 20.19
N PHE A 87 2.17 5.73 19.98
CA PHE A 87 1.39 5.13 21.08
C PHE A 87 1.73 3.68 21.35
N PHE A 88 2.19 2.93 20.31
CA PHE A 88 2.55 1.52 20.46
C PHE A 88 4.06 1.37 20.72
N ASP A 89 4.45 0.41 21.56
CA ASP A 89 5.85 0.09 21.82
C ASP A 89 6.56 -0.34 20.55
N GLU A 90 5.87 -1.18 19.76
CA GLU A 90 6.26 -1.53 18.39
C GLU A 90 5.11 -1.25 17.42
N PHE A 91 5.42 -0.55 16.35
CA PHE A 91 4.48 -0.22 15.29
C PHE A 91 5.08 -0.49 13.93
N MET A 92 4.28 -1.00 13.00
CA MET A 92 4.66 -1.11 11.59
C MET A 92 3.47 -0.87 10.68
N LEU A 93 3.59 0.11 9.80
CA LEU A 93 2.68 0.30 8.68
C LEU A 93 3.18 -0.53 7.48
N ILE A 94 2.34 -1.42 6.99
CA ILE A 94 2.59 -2.21 5.79
C ILE A 94 1.60 -1.75 4.73
N THR A 95 2.09 -1.15 3.66
CA THR A 95 1.19 -0.62 2.62
C THR A 95 1.37 -1.31 1.29
N GLN A 96 0.25 -1.57 0.63
CA GLN A 96 0.18 -1.98 -0.78
C GLN A 96 0.15 -0.77 -1.72
N ASN A 97 -0.04 0.44 -1.16
CA ASN A 97 -0.12 1.66 -1.94
C ASN A 97 1.26 2.12 -2.40
N ILE A 98 1.30 2.67 -3.61
CA ILE A 98 2.51 3.21 -4.23
C ILE A 98 2.52 4.74 -4.23
N ASP A 99 1.49 5.38 -3.66
CA ASP A 99 1.22 6.82 -3.79
C ASP A 99 2.11 7.73 -2.92
N GLY A 100 2.69 7.19 -1.84
CA GLY A 100 3.54 7.94 -0.90
C GLY A 100 2.76 8.82 0.08
N ILE A 101 1.41 8.79 0.08
CA ILE A 101 0.58 9.66 0.92
C ILE A 101 0.78 9.39 2.42
N HIS A 102 1.04 8.15 2.82
CA HIS A 102 1.38 7.82 4.21
C HIS A 102 2.63 8.57 4.69
N ARG A 103 3.69 8.62 3.85
CA ARG A 103 4.91 9.40 4.17
C ARG A 103 4.61 10.90 4.24
N LYS A 104 3.76 11.42 3.33
CA LYS A 104 3.31 12.82 3.33
C LYS A 104 2.55 13.16 4.62
N ALA A 105 1.84 12.20 5.22
CA ALA A 105 1.17 12.35 6.51
C ALA A 105 2.09 12.24 7.73
N GLY A 106 3.36 11.84 7.55
CA GLY A 106 4.35 11.74 8.61
C GLY A 106 4.67 10.31 9.07
N SER A 107 4.14 9.26 8.43
CA SER A 107 4.50 7.88 8.76
C SER A 107 5.97 7.61 8.45
N GLY A 108 6.73 7.18 9.46
CA GLY A 108 8.15 6.83 9.40
C GLY A 108 8.39 5.32 9.37
N LYS A 109 7.69 4.56 10.21
CA LYS A 109 7.81 3.10 10.32
C LYS A 109 6.93 2.41 9.27
N ILE A 110 7.40 2.37 8.01
CA ILE A 110 6.59 1.93 6.86
C ILE A 110 7.33 0.95 5.95
N LEU A 111 6.66 -0.14 5.56
CA LEU A 111 7.05 -1.07 4.51
C LEU A 111 6.16 -0.89 3.27
N GLU A 112 6.74 -0.44 2.16
CA GLU A 112 6.05 -0.22 0.88
C GLU A 112 6.16 -1.51 0.03
N LEU A 113 5.21 -2.45 0.20
CA LEU A 113 5.26 -3.79 -0.43
C LEU A 113 5.34 -3.75 -1.96
N HIS A 114 4.68 -2.80 -2.57
CA HIS A 114 4.60 -2.70 -4.02
C HIS A 114 5.46 -1.56 -4.59
N GLY A 115 6.42 -1.06 -3.80
CA GLY A 115 7.29 0.04 -4.20
C GLY A 115 6.63 1.41 -4.08
N ASN A 116 7.18 2.39 -4.81
CA ASN A 116 6.73 3.77 -4.73
C ASN A 116 6.77 4.43 -6.11
N ILE A 117 5.69 5.08 -6.49
CA ILE A 117 5.53 5.71 -7.82
C ILE A 117 6.50 6.89 -8.04
N TRP A 118 6.99 7.50 -6.96
CA TRP A 118 7.91 8.63 -6.99
C TRP A 118 9.38 8.23 -7.14
N LYS A 119 9.69 6.95 -6.97
CA LYS A 119 11.02 6.38 -7.17
C LYS A 119 11.13 5.76 -8.55
N ASN A 120 12.36 5.60 -9.02
CA ASN A 120 12.63 5.01 -10.32
C ASN A 120 13.73 3.95 -10.21
N LYS A 121 13.71 2.99 -11.13
CA LYS A 121 14.77 1.98 -11.30
C LYS A 121 14.98 1.65 -12.77
N CYS A 122 16.16 1.15 -13.10
CA CYS A 122 16.41 0.57 -14.40
C CYS A 122 15.66 -0.76 -14.54
N PHE A 123 15.02 -0.97 -15.67
CA PHE A 123 14.30 -2.20 -15.96
C PHE A 123 15.24 -3.42 -16.07
N ASP A 124 16.43 -3.23 -16.66
CA ASP A 124 17.36 -4.32 -16.95
C ASP A 124 18.34 -4.61 -15.81
N CYS A 125 19.04 -3.58 -15.29
CA CYS A 125 20.07 -3.77 -14.26
C CYS A 125 19.60 -3.48 -12.83
N GLY A 126 18.38 -2.98 -12.62
CA GLY A 126 17.83 -2.68 -11.31
C GLY A 126 18.43 -1.46 -10.59
N LYS A 127 19.37 -0.71 -11.21
CA LYS A 127 19.94 0.51 -10.63
C LYS A 127 18.83 1.46 -10.22
N LYS A 128 18.81 1.87 -8.93
CA LYS A 128 17.81 2.79 -8.38
C LYS A 128 18.20 4.24 -8.66
N TYR A 129 17.19 5.09 -8.79
CA TYR A 129 17.29 6.51 -9.01
C TYR A 129 16.38 7.23 -8.02
N ASP A 130 16.96 8.09 -7.18
CA ASP A 130 16.22 8.86 -6.17
C ASP A 130 15.56 10.11 -6.77
N GLU A 131 15.98 10.51 -7.99
CA GLU A 131 15.39 11.62 -8.70
C GLU A 131 14.04 11.25 -9.31
N ILE A 132 13.11 12.21 -9.28
CA ILE A 132 11.82 12.04 -9.98
C ILE A 132 12.08 12.21 -11.48
N ILE A 133 12.10 11.10 -12.19
CA ILE A 133 12.15 11.07 -13.64
C ILE A 133 10.72 11.10 -14.17
N SER A 134 10.40 12.05 -15.02
CA SER A 134 9.07 12.22 -15.63
C SER A 134 9.18 12.43 -17.14
N GLY A 135 8.05 12.42 -17.82
CA GLY A 135 7.98 12.64 -19.26
C GLY A 135 8.15 11.35 -20.06
N VAL A 136 9.19 11.29 -20.88
CA VAL A 136 9.45 10.12 -21.77
C VAL A 136 10.38 9.10 -21.10
N PRO A 137 10.35 7.84 -21.53
CA PRO A 137 11.26 6.81 -21.02
C PRO A 137 12.72 7.20 -21.28
N GLN A 138 13.50 7.33 -20.21
CA GLN A 138 14.93 7.61 -20.29
C GLN A 138 15.75 6.33 -20.27
N LYS A 139 17.00 6.40 -20.74
CA LYS A 139 17.96 5.29 -20.73
C LYS A 139 18.86 5.37 -19.52
N CYS A 140 19.12 4.20 -18.94
CA CYS A 140 20.18 3.96 -17.96
C CYS A 140 21.53 3.81 -18.68
N ASP A 141 22.64 3.99 -17.94
CA ASP A 141 24.01 3.78 -18.44
C ASP A 141 24.22 2.37 -19.04
N CYS A 142 23.46 1.38 -18.58
CA CYS A 142 23.51 0.00 -19.11
C CYS A 142 22.74 -0.16 -20.45
N GLY A 143 22.10 0.90 -20.95
CA GLY A 143 21.27 0.89 -22.15
C GLY A 143 19.79 0.54 -21.90
N GLY A 144 19.44 -0.01 -20.75
CA GLY A 144 18.08 -0.33 -20.36
C GLY A 144 17.20 0.91 -20.15
N TYR A 145 15.88 0.74 -20.22
CA TYR A 145 14.97 1.83 -19.91
C TYR A 145 14.79 2.01 -18.39
N ILE A 146 14.72 3.26 -17.94
CA ILE A 146 14.33 3.61 -16.58
C ILE A 146 12.80 3.53 -16.47
N ARG A 147 12.30 3.06 -15.36
CA ARG A 147 10.87 2.89 -15.07
C ARG A 147 10.55 3.31 -13.63
N PRO A 148 9.26 3.57 -13.28
CA PRO A 148 8.86 3.74 -11.89
C PRO A 148 9.22 2.51 -11.04
N ASP A 149 9.71 2.72 -9.81
CA ASP A 149 10.06 1.64 -8.89
C ASP A 149 8.80 1.10 -8.18
N VAL A 150 7.93 0.49 -8.96
CA VAL A 150 6.72 -0.19 -8.50
C VAL A 150 6.80 -1.66 -8.89
N VAL A 151 6.18 -2.52 -8.10
CA VAL A 151 6.08 -3.96 -8.40
C VAL A 151 4.90 -4.17 -9.36
N TRP A 152 5.16 -4.74 -10.52
CA TRP A 152 4.17 -5.07 -11.52
C TRP A 152 3.63 -6.50 -11.35
N PHE A 153 2.49 -6.78 -11.94
CA PHE A 153 1.97 -8.14 -12.01
C PHE A 153 2.97 -9.05 -12.73
N GLY A 154 3.25 -10.19 -12.12
CA GLY A 154 4.27 -11.13 -12.58
C GLY A 154 5.68 -10.87 -12.03
N GLU A 155 5.91 -9.76 -11.31
CA GLU A 155 7.15 -9.53 -10.59
C GLU A 155 7.07 -10.05 -9.15
N SER A 156 8.20 -10.48 -8.63
CA SER A 156 8.34 -10.81 -7.20
C SER A 156 8.47 -9.54 -6.36
N LEU A 157 7.87 -9.56 -5.18
CA LEU A 157 8.13 -8.54 -4.17
C LEU A 157 9.58 -8.64 -3.69
N ASP A 158 10.10 -7.53 -3.18
CA ASP A 158 11.39 -7.53 -2.49
C ASP A 158 11.35 -8.51 -1.30
N ARG A 159 12.33 -9.43 -1.27
CA ARG A 159 12.36 -10.53 -0.28
C ARG A 159 12.57 -10.04 1.14
N GLU A 160 13.37 -9.00 1.31
CA GLU A 160 13.65 -8.42 2.62
C GLU A 160 12.41 -7.68 3.14
N ILE A 161 11.78 -6.84 2.31
CA ILE A 161 10.56 -6.12 2.67
C ILE A 161 9.43 -7.10 3.00
N LEU A 162 9.24 -8.13 2.18
CA LEU A 162 8.20 -9.13 2.41
C LEU A 162 8.49 -9.97 3.66
N GLY A 163 9.74 -10.39 3.87
CA GLY A 163 10.15 -11.12 5.06
C GLY A 163 9.90 -10.33 6.34
N ASN A 164 10.27 -9.05 6.36
CA ASN A 164 9.99 -8.15 7.46
C ASN A 164 8.49 -7.93 7.69
N ALA A 165 7.69 -7.82 6.62
CA ALA A 165 6.24 -7.70 6.72
C ALA A 165 5.62 -8.94 7.40
N PHE A 166 6.03 -10.15 7.02
CA PHE A 166 5.59 -11.39 7.66
C PHE A 166 6.06 -11.49 9.12
N LEU A 167 7.33 -11.13 9.40
CA LEU A 167 7.86 -11.13 10.75
C LEU A 167 7.03 -10.23 11.66
N LYS A 168 6.86 -8.96 11.28
CA LYS A 168 6.09 -7.98 12.06
C LYS A 168 4.62 -8.38 12.21
N SER A 169 4.02 -8.95 11.17
CA SER A 169 2.64 -9.46 11.26
C SER A 169 2.50 -10.62 12.27
N ARG A 170 3.47 -11.55 12.30
CA ARG A 170 3.46 -12.67 13.24
C ARG A 170 3.77 -12.28 14.69
N GLU A 171 4.48 -11.17 14.89
CA GLU A 171 4.80 -10.63 16.22
C GLU A 171 3.70 -9.71 16.77
N ALA A 172 2.77 -9.26 15.93
CA ALA A 172 1.75 -8.30 16.31
C ALA A 172 0.77 -8.86 17.34
N ASP A 173 0.36 -8.02 18.29
CA ASP A 173 -0.76 -8.27 19.20
C ASP A 173 -2.09 -7.88 18.53
N ILE A 174 -2.05 -6.82 17.71
CA ILE A 174 -3.21 -6.34 16.95
C ILE A 174 -2.81 -5.96 15.52
N VAL A 175 -3.68 -6.29 14.57
CA VAL A 175 -3.53 -5.92 13.15
C VAL A 175 -4.79 -5.21 12.67
N PHE A 176 -4.62 -3.98 12.21
CA PHE A 176 -5.66 -3.25 11.48
C PHE A 176 -5.50 -3.47 9.98
N VAL A 177 -6.58 -3.85 9.31
CA VAL A 177 -6.62 -4.04 7.85
C VAL A 177 -7.57 -3.02 7.25
N LEU A 178 -7.05 -2.08 6.47
CA LEU A 178 -7.76 -0.88 6.04
C LEU A 178 -7.83 -0.80 4.51
N GLY A 179 -9.05 -0.73 3.96
CA GLY A 179 -9.29 -0.38 2.56
C GLY A 179 -8.56 -1.25 1.53
N THR A 180 -8.36 -2.55 1.83
CA THR A 180 -7.79 -3.51 0.87
C THR A 180 -8.84 -4.48 0.37
N SER A 181 -8.67 -4.99 -0.85
CA SER A 181 -9.55 -6.02 -1.40
C SER A 181 -9.33 -7.41 -0.80
N GLY A 182 -8.21 -7.63 -0.10
CA GLY A 182 -7.85 -8.93 0.46
C GLY A 182 -7.57 -10.04 -0.56
N ILE A 183 -7.28 -9.69 -1.82
CA ILE A 183 -7.12 -10.67 -2.92
C ILE A 183 -5.66 -10.74 -3.40
N VAL A 184 -4.92 -9.64 -3.30
CA VAL A 184 -3.57 -9.55 -3.89
C VAL A 184 -2.56 -10.27 -3.02
N GLN A 185 -2.01 -11.35 -3.54
CA GLN A 185 -0.97 -12.12 -2.88
C GLN A 185 0.43 -11.57 -3.19
N PRO A 186 1.39 -11.69 -2.24
CA PRO A 186 1.30 -12.34 -0.91
C PRO A 186 0.77 -11.43 0.21
N ALA A 187 0.50 -10.14 -0.05
CA ALA A 187 0.06 -9.18 0.96
C ALA A 187 -1.22 -9.62 1.71
N ALA A 188 -2.17 -10.24 1.00
CA ALA A 188 -3.41 -10.73 1.58
C ALA A 188 -3.21 -11.88 2.61
N SER A 189 -2.04 -12.53 2.62
CA SER A 189 -1.72 -13.58 3.59
C SER A 189 -1.21 -13.04 4.94
N LEU A 190 -0.83 -11.77 5.04
CA LEU A 190 -0.27 -11.19 6.27
C LEU A 190 -1.25 -11.25 7.46
N PRO A 191 -2.54 -10.88 7.34
CA PRO A 191 -3.50 -11.00 8.44
C PRO A 191 -3.73 -12.45 8.89
N PHE A 192 -3.67 -13.41 7.96
CA PHE A 192 -3.79 -14.84 8.30
C PHE A 192 -2.56 -15.29 9.13
N ALA A 193 -1.36 -14.92 8.71
CA ALA A 193 -0.13 -15.23 9.44
C ALA A 193 -0.10 -14.59 10.84
N ALA A 194 -0.67 -13.39 11.00
CA ALA A 194 -0.85 -12.74 12.29
C ALA A 194 -1.87 -13.49 13.16
N LYS A 195 -3.02 -13.86 12.60
CA LYS A 195 -4.07 -14.61 13.28
C LYS A 195 -3.57 -15.96 13.82
N GLU A 196 -2.76 -16.69 13.06
CA GLU A 196 -2.14 -17.96 13.47
C GLU A 196 -1.25 -17.80 14.70
N ARG A 197 -0.77 -16.58 14.98
CA ARG A 197 0.06 -16.24 16.14
C ARG A 197 -0.72 -15.58 17.28
N GLY A 198 -2.05 -15.49 17.16
CA GLY A 198 -2.92 -14.99 18.19
C GLY A 198 -3.24 -13.49 18.12
N ALA A 199 -2.80 -12.79 17.07
CA ALA A 199 -3.11 -11.38 16.90
C ALA A 199 -4.62 -11.12 16.81
N TYR A 200 -5.08 -10.01 17.38
CA TYR A 200 -6.44 -9.51 17.20
C TYR A 200 -6.54 -8.78 15.85
N ILE A 201 -7.44 -9.18 14.98
CA ILE A 201 -7.58 -8.64 13.63
C ILE A 201 -8.82 -7.75 13.56
N VAL A 202 -8.64 -6.49 13.17
CA VAL A 202 -9.71 -5.51 12.90
C VAL A 202 -9.69 -5.17 11.42
N GLU A 203 -10.78 -5.45 10.71
CA GLU A 203 -10.95 -5.04 9.31
C GLU A 203 -11.86 -3.82 9.22
N ILE A 204 -11.37 -2.75 8.57
CA ILE A 204 -12.12 -1.53 8.26
C ILE A 204 -12.25 -1.42 6.75
N ASN A 205 -13.45 -1.58 6.23
CA ASN A 205 -13.68 -1.56 4.79
C ASN A 205 -15.15 -1.23 4.46
N LEU A 206 -15.42 -0.86 3.22
CA LEU A 206 -16.80 -0.62 2.74
C LEU A 206 -17.61 -1.92 2.66
N GLU A 207 -16.95 -3.01 2.29
CA GLU A 207 -17.56 -4.33 2.11
C GLU A 207 -16.64 -5.39 2.71
N ARG A 208 -17.21 -6.54 3.13
CA ARG A 208 -16.43 -7.68 3.61
C ARG A 208 -15.52 -8.22 2.50
N THR A 209 -14.34 -8.66 2.90
CA THR A 209 -13.33 -9.23 2.01
C THR A 209 -13.01 -10.68 2.42
N PRO A 210 -12.18 -11.43 1.67
CA PRO A 210 -11.68 -12.72 2.13
C PRO A 210 -10.97 -12.66 3.49
N ILE A 211 -10.43 -11.51 3.89
CA ILE A 211 -9.78 -11.32 5.20
C ILE A 211 -10.82 -11.33 6.34
N SER A 212 -12.08 -10.98 6.07
CA SER A 212 -13.15 -11.00 7.08
C SER A 212 -13.34 -12.37 7.75
N ILE A 213 -12.90 -13.45 7.12
CA ILE A 213 -12.95 -14.81 7.69
C ILE A 213 -12.08 -14.93 8.96
N VAL A 214 -10.96 -14.19 9.02
CA VAL A 214 -10.04 -14.21 10.15
C VAL A 214 -10.17 -12.97 11.04
N ALA A 215 -10.93 -11.97 10.61
CA ALA A 215 -11.16 -10.76 11.40
C ALA A 215 -11.99 -11.08 12.65
N HIS A 216 -11.56 -10.54 13.78
CA HIS A 216 -12.34 -10.56 15.03
C HIS A 216 -13.42 -9.50 15.00
N GLU A 217 -13.13 -8.39 14.34
CA GLU A 217 -14.05 -7.27 14.18
C GLU A 217 -14.03 -6.77 12.74
N PHE A 218 -15.21 -6.52 12.20
CA PHE A 218 -15.40 -5.85 10.92
C PHE A 218 -16.17 -4.56 11.13
N ILE A 219 -15.55 -3.44 10.82
CA ILE A 219 -16.15 -2.09 10.92
C ILE A 219 -16.46 -1.60 9.51
N PRO A 220 -17.74 -1.55 9.12
CA PRO A 220 -18.11 -1.04 7.82
C PRO A 220 -17.94 0.49 7.76
N GLY A 221 -17.25 0.99 6.76
CA GLY A 221 -17.07 2.42 6.56
C GLY A 221 -15.85 2.76 5.72
N LYS A 222 -15.73 4.05 5.40
CA LYS A 222 -14.53 4.58 4.76
C LYS A 222 -13.43 4.73 5.82
N ALA A 223 -12.21 4.44 5.41
CA ALA A 223 -11.07 4.43 6.34
C ALA A 223 -10.87 5.79 7.04
N GLY A 224 -11.00 6.91 6.31
CA GLY A 224 -10.83 8.24 6.88
C GLY A 224 -11.92 8.61 7.90
N GLU A 225 -13.18 8.25 7.62
CA GLU A 225 -14.30 8.48 8.53
C GLU A 225 -14.15 7.65 9.82
N VAL A 226 -13.88 6.35 9.67
CA VAL A 226 -13.77 5.42 10.82
C VAL A 226 -12.55 5.75 11.68
N MET A 227 -11.37 5.85 11.08
CA MET A 227 -10.13 6.16 11.81
C MET A 227 -10.16 7.56 12.43
N GLY A 228 -10.75 8.55 11.73
CA GLY A 228 -10.91 9.90 12.28
C GLY A 228 -11.76 9.96 13.54
N GLY A 229 -12.71 9.03 13.71
CA GLY A 229 -13.52 8.88 14.91
C GLY A 229 -12.86 8.11 16.07
N MET A 230 -11.68 7.53 15.86
CA MET A 230 -10.92 6.77 16.87
C MET A 230 -9.93 7.64 17.69
N ARG A 231 -9.93 8.96 17.52
CA ARG A 231 -9.04 9.90 18.23
C ARG A 231 -9.40 10.05 19.70
#